data_d2248261d24471bd5ff869f1b159a578
#
_entry.id   d2248261d24471bd5ff869f1b159a578
#
_cell.length_a   1.000
_cell.length_b   1.000
_cell.length_c   1.000
_cell.angle_alpha   90.00
_cell.angle_beta   90.00
_cell.angle_gamma   90.00
#
_symmetry.space_group_name_H-M   'P 1'
#
loop_
_entity.id
_entity.type
_entity.pdbx_description
1 polymer ?
#
loop_
_entity_poly.entity_id
_entity_poly.type
_entity_poly.pdbx_seq_one_letter_code
_entity_poly.pdbx_strand_id
1 'polypeptide(L)'
;MSRNIKYAIDMITLYEPSWWGLTKWRDFADRKSLPPEKFWNTALEAIASTGADGIRTTFGPSHWLTALEYFGSGEKFEQQLKGHGLELAAGFYVEVGHGDILDPARQAEILEEVGRYADFLKAAGSEIMVVGFPHRKSWNDPKPLFVDFDYAKVLADLCNRIGYETLKRGVKAAIHPKTEGTLWLKRDLDLFLLLTDPLYVWFCPDTCHITLGGTDVVRVLDEHRARVCIADWKDAKGVVSKQIVKHEDSLISLHPYYAFVGQGDVNWKAWVETLKDMNYKGWAVVELDATKKPVEEIKDALSYIKTNLEPIYR
;
A
#
# COMPACT_ATOMS: atom_id res chain seq x y z
N MET A 1 -9.44 -15.14 22.69
CA MET A 1 -8.57 -15.62 21.60
C MET A 1 -8.01 -14.41 20.89
N SER A 2 -6.69 -14.36 20.61
CA SER A 2 -6.10 -13.28 19.83
C SER A 2 -6.68 -13.32 18.41
N ARG A 3 -7.07 -12.17 17.86
CA ARG A 3 -7.50 -12.07 16.46
C ARG A 3 -6.32 -12.50 15.55
N ASN A 4 -6.58 -13.29 14.54
CA ASN A 4 -5.55 -13.69 13.57
C ASN A 4 -5.22 -12.56 12.59
N ILE A 5 -6.18 -11.67 12.32
CA ILE A 5 -6.02 -10.50 11.45
C ILE A 5 -6.11 -9.24 12.29
N LYS A 6 -5.12 -8.36 12.16
CA LYS A 6 -5.11 -6.99 12.68
C LYS A 6 -5.47 -6.03 11.56
N TYR A 7 -6.14 -4.93 11.89
CA TYR A 7 -6.58 -3.91 10.93
C TYR A 7 -5.75 -2.64 11.09
N ALA A 8 -5.01 -2.29 10.06
CA ALA A 8 -4.30 -1.02 9.98
C ALA A 8 -5.01 -0.08 9.02
N ILE A 9 -4.79 1.22 9.19
CA ILE A 9 -5.26 2.24 8.26
C ILE A 9 -4.07 2.76 7.46
N ASP A 10 -4.18 2.76 6.12
CA ASP A 10 -3.23 3.53 5.32
C ASP A 10 -3.42 5.02 5.56
N MET A 11 -2.32 5.71 5.83
CA MET A 11 -2.35 7.13 6.16
C MET A 11 -2.88 8.01 5.02
N ILE A 12 -2.86 7.53 3.77
CA ILE A 12 -3.45 8.22 2.61
C ILE A 12 -4.94 8.48 2.81
N THR A 13 -5.62 7.62 3.58
CA THR A 13 -7.05 7.77 3.89
C THR A 13 -7.35 9.07 4.63
N LEU A 14 -6.36 9.67 5.29
CA LEU A 14 -6.50 10.97 5.94
C LEU A 14 -6.25 12.16 5.00
N TYR A 15 -5.93 11.96 3.72
CA TYR A 15 -5.55 13.01 2.78
C TYR A 15 -6.77 13.72 2.16
N GLU A 16 -7.67 14.20 3.01
CA GLU A 16 -8.76 15.11 2.60
C GLU A 16 -8.30 16.56 2.78
N PRO A 17 -8.12 17.34 1.69
CA PRO A 17 -7.53 18.67 1.76
C PRO A 17 -8.24 19.62 2.72
N SER A 18 -9.57 19.64 2.72
CA SER A 18 -10.35 20.53 3.58
C SER A 18 -10.14 20.25 5.08
N TRP A 19 -9.87 19.01 5.45
CA TRP A 19 -9.60 18.62 6.83
C TRP A 19 -8.27 19.18 7.36
N TRP A 20 -7.30 19.35 6.45
CA TRP A 20 -5.97 19.88 6.76
C TRP A 20 -5.80 21.38 6.48
N GLY A 21 -6.80 22.03 5.88
CA GLY A 21 -6.70 23.41 5.41
C GLY A 21 -5.87 23.56 4.13
N LEU A 22 -5.76 22.48 3.35
CA LEU A 22 -5.18 22.48 2.01
C LEU A 22 -6.26 22.71 0.95
N THR A 23 -5.86 23.09 -0.26
CA THR A 23 -6.81 23.39 -1.34
C THR A 23 -6.95 22.26 -2.34
N LYS A 24 -5.89 21.47 -2.53
CA LYS A 24 -5.84 20.41 -3.55
C LYS A 24 -5.27 19.12 -2.97
N TRP A 25 -5.80 18.00 -3.43
CA TRP A 25 -5.27 16.69 -3.04
C TRP A 25 -3.76 16.53 -3.41
N ARG A 26 -3.34 17.10 -4.53
CA ARG A 26 -1.92 17.05 -4.98
C ARG A 26 -0.95 17.76 -4.03
N ASP A 27 -1.44 18.63 -3.16
CA ASP A 27 -0.59 19.30 -2.17
C ASP A 27 0.04 18.25 -1.22
N PHE A 28 -0.60 17.11 -1.00
CA PHE A 28 -0.05 16.00 -0.21
C PHE A 28 1.14 15.28 -0.86
N ALA A 29 1.43 15.48 -2.14
CA ALA A 29 2.62 14.91 -2.76
C ALA A 29 3.92 15.48 -2.16
N ASP A 30 3.85 16.71 -1.64
CA ASP A 30 4.98 17.31 -0.93
C ASP A 30 4.98 16.88 0.55
N ARG A 31 6.10 16.30 1.01
CA ARG A 31 6.31 15.91 2.42
C ARG A 31 6.21 17.09 3.38
N LYS A 32 6.45 18.30 2.90
CA LYS A 32 6.41 19.55 3.69
C LYS A 32 5.10 20.31 3.58
N SER A 33 4.09 19.74 2.92
CA SER A 33 2.76 20.36 2.79
C SER A 33 2.10 20.66 4.13
N LEU A 34 2.45 19.89 5.15
CA LEU A 34 2.01 20.08 6.52
C LEU A 34 3.20 20.02 7.48
N PRO A 35 3.22 20.84 8.56
CA PRO A 35 4.20 20.68 9.62
C PRO A 35 4.12 19.28 10.23
N PRO A 36 5.25 18.53 10.35
CA PRO A 36 5.24 17.14 10.87
C PRO A 36 4.54 17.02 12.22
N GLU A 37 4.79 17.93 13.16
CA GLU A 37 4.12 17.94 14.46
C GLU A 37 2.59 17.98 14.34
N LYS A 38 2.08 18.93 13.55
CA LYS A 38 0.62 19.05 13.33
C LYS A 38 0.04 17.79 12.71
N PHE A 39 0.73 17.28 11.68
CA PHE A 39 0.26 16.09 10.98
C PHE A 39 0.22 14.87 11.90
N TRP A 40 1.36 14.51 12.50
CA TRP A 40 1.47 13.27 13.27
C TRP A 40 0.56 13.26 14.50
N ASN A 41 0.50 14.34 15.27
CA ASN A 41 -0.36 14.40 16.46
C ASN A 41 -1.84 14.25 16.06
N THR A 42 -2.30 15.03 15.07
CA THR A 42 -3.71 14.96 14.63
C THR A 42 -4.04 13.60 14.02
N ALA A 43 -3.16 13.05 13.19
CA ALA A 43 -3.41 11.78 12.50
C ALA A 43 -3.44 10.59 13.45
N LEU A 44 -2.51 10.51 14.41
CA LEU A 44 -2.48 9.41 15.37
C LEU A 44 -3.69 9.42 16.30
N GLU A 45 -4.09 10.60 16.81
CA GLU A 45 -5.32 10.74 17.60
C GLU A 45 -6.57 10.32 16.80
N ALA A 46 -6.66 10.78 15.55
CA ALA A 46 -7.77 10.46 14.68
C ALA A 46 -7.89 8.95 14.45
N ILE A 47 -6.81 8.28 14.05
CA ILE A 47 -6.83 6.83 13.79
C ILE A 47 -7.07 6.04 15.07
N ALA A 48 -6.45 6.40 16.21
CA ALA A 48 -6.70 5.74 17.48
C ALA A 48 -8.18 5.77 17.87
N SER A 49 -8.86 6.89 17.56
CA SER A 49 -10.30 7.05 17.83
C SER A 49 -11.21 6.12 17.02
N THR A 50 -10.68 5.50 15.96
CA THR A 50 -11.46 4.60 15.08
C THR A 50 -11.54 3.16 15.59
N GLY A 51 -10.64 2.77 16.50
CA GLY A 51 -10.50 1.39 16.96
C GLY A 51 -9.74 0.50 15.97
N ALA A 52 -8.90 1.07 15.10
CA ALA A 52 -7.90 0.36 14.33
C ALA A 52 -6.78 -0.16 15.23
N ASP A 53 -6.09 -1.23 14.80
CA ASP A 53 -4.97 -1.82 15.51
C ASP A 53 -3.62 -1.17 15.13
N GLY A 54 -3.57 -0.45 14.00
CA GLY A 54 -2.32 0.14 13.53
C GLY A 54 -2.46 1.06 12.33
N ILE A 55 -1.31 1.46 11.80
CA ILE A 55 -1.18 2.34 10.64
C ILE A 55 -0.22 1.75 9.61
N ARG A 56 -0.32 2.22 8.35
CA ARG A 56 0.72 2.11 7.34
C ARG A 56 1.15 3.51 6.91
N THR A 57 2.46 3.79 7.01
CA THR A 57 3.04 5.02 6.47
C THR A 57 3.09 4.95 4.94
N THR A 58 2.93 6.11 4.27
CA THR A 58 2.95 6.20 2.81
C THR A 58 3.79 7.40 2.35
N PHE A 59 3.43 8.07 1.27
CA PHE A 59 4.12 9.26 0.78
C PHE A 59 3.62 10.56 1.47
N GLY A 60 4.17 11.69 1.07
CA GLY A 60 3.75 13.01 1.55
C GLY A 60 3.95 13.22 3.05
N PRO A 61 2.99 13.81 3.78
CA PRO A 61 3.15 14.11 5.20
C PRO A 61 3.38 12.89 6.08
N SER A 62 2.90 11.72 5.68
CA SER A 62 3.10 10.46 6.42
C SER A 62 4.33 9.66 5.98
N HIS A 63 5.20 10.24 5.16
CA HIS A 63 6.43 9.60 4.74
C HIS A 63 7.34 9.30 5.94
N TRP A 64 8.06 8.17 5.92
CA TRP A 64 8.92 7.75 7.02
C TRP A 64 9.97 8.79 7.45
N LEU A 65 10.46 9.60 6.52
CA LEU A 65 11.40 10.68 6.84
C LEU A 65 10.76 11.80 7.67
N THR A 66 9.47 12.09 7.50
CA THR A 66 8.76 13.06 8.34
C THR A 66 8.55 12.51 9.76
N ALA A 67 8.31 11.21 9.87
CA ALA A 67 8.26 10.54 11.18
C ALA A 67 9.64 10.58 11.85
N LEU A 68 10.72 10.27 11.12
CA LEU A 68 12.08 10.34 11.63
C LEU A 68 12.45 11.78 12.05
N GLU A 69 12.08 12.78 11.25
CA GLU A 69 12.33 14.19 11.56
C GLU A 69 11.63 14.63 12.85
N TYR A 70 10.36 14.24 13.02
CA TYR A 70 9.56 14.69 14.17
C TYR A 70 9.86 13.90 15.44
N PHE A 71 9.93 12.58 15.37
CA PHE A 71 10.11 11.74 16.56
C PHE A 71 11.58 11.46 16.88
N GLY A 72 12.48 11.65 15.91
CA GLY A 72 13.92 11.53 16.05
C GLY A 72 14.48 10.11 15.87
N SER A 73 13.68 9.06 16.04
CA SER A 73 14.08 7.67 15.73
C SER A 73 12.87 6.76 15.51
N GLY A 74 13.11 5.56 14.94
CA GLY A 74 12.07 4.54 14.78
C GLY A 74 11.51 4.04 16.12
N GLU A 75 12.37 3.84 17.12
CA GLU A 75 11.98 3.39 18.45
C GLU A 75 11.07 4.41 19.17
N LYS A 76 11.38 5.71 19.01
CA LYS A 76 10.54 6.76 19.58
C LYS A 76 9.20 6.84 18.83
N PHE A 77 9.20 6.61 17.52
CA PHE A 77 7.96 6.52 16.74
C PHE A 77 7.12 5.33 17.21
N GLU A 78 7.72 4.15 17.41
CA GLU A 78 7.03 2.98 17.97
C GLU A 78 6.42 3.28 19.34
N GLN A 79 7.17 3.97 20.24
CA GLN A 79 6.66 4.36 21.55
C GLN A 79 5.44 5.28 21.45
N GLN A 80 5.43 6.23 20.52
CA GLN A 80 4.27 7.09 20.27
C GLN A 80 3.08 6.30 19.74
N LEU A 81 3.29 5.41 18.79
CA LEU A 81 2.23 4.52 18.31
C LEU A 81 1.61 3.70 19.43
N LYS A 82 2.45 3.06 20.27
CA LYS A 82 2.00 2.29 21.44
C LYS A 82 1.24 3.15 22.45
N GLY A 83 1.65 4.41 22.64
CA GLY A 83 0.94 5.38 23.48
C GLY A 83 -0.49 5.66 23.01
N HIS A 84 -0.76 5.50 21.71
CA HIS A 84 -2.09 5.61 21.11
C HIS A 84 -2.80 4.25 20.96
N GLY A 85 -2.20 3.16 21.42
CA GLY A 85 -2.72 1.80 21.22
C GLY A 85 -2.59 1.30 19.77
N LEU A 86 -1.66 1.85 19.01
CA LEU A 86 -1.41 1.53 17.60
C LEU A 86 -0.07 0.81 17.40
N GLU A 87 0.05 0.09 16.29
CA GLU A 87 1.28 -0.51 15.80
C GLU A 87 1.58 -0.04 14.37
N LEU A 88 2.85 -0.09 13.95
CA LEU A 88 3.21 0.11 12.55
C LEU A 88 3.06 -1.21 11.78
N ALA A 89 2.04 -1.34 10.97
CA ALA A 89 1.79 -2.54 10.17
C ALA A 89 2.81 -2.71 9.06
N ALA A 90 3.10 -1.64 8.33
CA ALA A 90 4.02 -1.59 7.22
C ALA A 90 4.41 -0.15 6.88
N GLY A 91 5.43 -0.01 6.03
CA GLY A 91 5.69 1.24 5.33
C GLY A 91 5.54 1.06 3.82
N PHE A 92 5.01 2.06 3.13
CA PHE A 92 4.88 2.04 1.68
C PHE A 92 6.04 2.81 1.02
N TYR A 93 6.79 2.13 0.17
CA TYR A 93 7.94 2.67 -0.54
C TYR A 93 7.55 3.01 -1.98
N VAL A 94 7.44 4.29 -2.29
CA VAL A 94 6.97 4.79 -3.60
C VAL A 94 8.10 5.12 -4.57
N GLU A 95 9.34 5.23 -4.08
CA GLU A 95 10.47 5.79 -4.83
C GLU A 95 10.91 4.96 -6.05
N VAL A 96 10.54 3.67 -6.09
CA VAL A 96 10.71 2.85 -7.29
C VAL A 96 9.93 3.41 -8.48
N GLY A 97 8.81 4.10 -8.20
CA GLY A 97 8.00 4.77 -9.23
C GLY A 97 8.59 6.07 -9.77
N HIS A 98 9.66 6.59 -9.16
CA HIS A 98 10.24 7.89 -9.49
C HIS A 98 11.54 7.75 -10.27
N GLY A 99 11.66 8.53 -11.34
CA GLY A 99 12.84 8.53 -12.21
C GLY A 99 12.90 7.34 -13.17
N ASP A 100 14.06 7.16 -13.80
CA ASP A 100 14.31 6.04 -14.73
C ASP A 100 14.86 4.84 -13.96
N ILE A 101 13.99 3.87 -13.67
CA ILE A 101 14.39 2.64 -12.97
C ILE A 101 15.29 1.71 -13.79
N LEU A 102 15.45 1.98 -15.08
CA LEU A 102 16.38 1.23 -15.94
C LEU A 102 17.81 1.78 -15.82
N ASP A 103 17.99 2.98 -15.23
CA ASP A 103 19.29 3.54 -14.94
C ASP A 103 19.95 2.84 -13.75
N PRO A 104 21.13 2.22 -13.92
CA PRO A 104 21.86 1.58 -12.81
C PRO A 104 22.19 2.52 -11.65
N ALA A 105 22.43 3.82 -11.92
CA ALA A 105 22.70 4.80 -10.86
C ALA A 105 21.46 5.03 -10.00
N ARG A 106 20.28 5.17 -10.64
CA ARG A 106 19.01 5.26 -9.91
C ARG A 106 18.71 4.01 -9.09
N GLN A 107 19.00 2.82 -9.61
CA GLN A 107 18.83 1.57 -8.86
C GLN A 107 19.75 1.52 -7.63
N ALA A 108 20.97 2.01 -7.72
CA ALA A 108 21.89 2.07 -6.57
C ALA A 108 21.37 3.01 -5.46
N GLU A 109 20.83 4.19 -5.82
CA GLU A 109 20.20 5.12 -4.89
C GLU A 109 18.99 4.48 -4.19
N ILE A 110 18.12 3.78 -4.95
CA ILE A 110 16.97 3.06 -4.41
C ILE A 110 17.43 2.03 -3.37
N LEU A 111 18.45 1.24 -3.66
CA LEU A 111 18.92 0.20 -2.74
C LEU A 111 19.52 0.79 -1.44
N GLU A 112 20.23 1.92 -1.53
CA GLU A 112 20.73 2.62 -0.35
C GLU A 112 19.57 3.14 0.52
N GLU A 113 18.56 3.78 -0.10
CA GLU A 113 17.39 4.29 0.60
C GLU A 113 16.55 3.19 1.22
N VAL A 114 16.34 2.09 0.51
CA VAL A 114 15.65 0.87 0.99
C VAL A 114 16.32 0.34 2.25
N GLY A 115 17.66 0.30 2.29
CA GLY A 115 18.40 -0.11 3.48
C GLY A 115 18.07 0.76 4.69
N ARG A 116 18.14 2.08 4.53
CA ARG A 116 17.81 3.04 5.60
C ARG A 116 16.36 2.95 6.04
N TYR A 117 15.45 2.78 5.08
CA TYR A 117 14.03 2.66 5.41
C TYR A 117 13.72 1.34 6.12
N ALA A 118 14.36 0.23 5.73
CA ALA A 118 14.20 -1.04 6.42
C ALA A 118 14.72 -0.98 7.87
N ASP A 119 15.84 -0.29 8.11
CA ASP A 119 16.36 -0.03 9.46
C ASP A 119 15.33 0.76 10.31
N PHE A 120 14.74 1.81 9.73
CA PHE A 120 13.67 2.59 10.39
C PHE A 120 12.44 1.73 10.68
N LEU A 121 11.95 0.94 9.71
CA LEU A 121 10.79 0.07 9.90
C LEU A 121 11.03 -0.93 11.03
N LYS A 122 12.19 -1.57 11.05
CA LYS A 122 12.54 -2.52 12.10
C LYS A 122 12.59 -1.87 13.47
N ALA A 123 13.20 -0.69 13.57
CA ALA A 123 13.26 0.10 14.80
C ALA A 123 11.86 0.59 15.25
N ALA A 124 10.94 0.80 14.31
CA ALA A 124 9.55 1.18 14.56
C ALA A 124 8.60 -0.02 14.80
N GLY A 125 9.15 -1.24 14.92
CA GLY A 125 8.38 -2.45 15.24
C GLY A 125 7.67 -3.09 14.05
N SER A 126 7.95 -2.65 12.80
CA SER A 126 7.39 -3.24 11.58
C SER A 126 8.38 -4.17 10.89
N GLU A 127 7.84 -5.21 10.24
CA GLU A 127 8.62 -6.18 9.47
C GLU A 127 8.20 -6.23 8.00
N ILE A 128 7.49 -5.21 7.50
CA ILE A 128 6.98 -5.21 6.13
C ILE A 128 7.21 -3.85 5.48
N MET A 129 7.83 -3.89 4.29
CA MET A 129 7.91 -2.79 3.33
C MET A 129 7.09 -3.15 2.11
N VAL A 130 6.05 -2.38 1.83
CA VAL A 130 5.27 -2.51 0.61
C VAL A 130 5.92 -1.67 -0.48
N VAL A 131 6.17 -2.26 -1.64
CA VAL A 131 6.92 -1.64 -2.75
C VAL A 131 5.96 -1.27 -3.85
N GLY A 132 5.81 0.03 -4.11
CA GLY A 132 5.04 0.58 -5.21
C GLY A 132 5.80 0.47 -6.54
N PHE A 133 5.05 0.33 -7.63
CA PHE A 133 5.60 0.18 -8.97
C PHE A 133 5.42 1.47 -9.79
N PRO A 134 6.25 1.71 -10.83
CA PRO A 134 6.07 2.83 -11.75
C PRO A 134 4.71 2.80 -12.42
N HIS A 135 4.19 3.98 -12.71
CA HIS A 135 3.01 4.09 -13.58
C HIS A 135 3.36 3.78 -15.04
N ARG A 136 2.41 3.22 -15.78
CA ARG A 136 2.50 3.14 -17.23
C ARG A 136 2.45 4.55 -17.80
N LYS A 137 3.31 4.83 -18.77
CA LYS A 137 3.21 6.07 -19.52
C LYS A 137 2.00 6.03 -20.45
N SER A 138 1.38 7.19 -20.64
CA SER A 138 0.35 7.35 -21.64
C SER A 138 0.88 6.97 -23.01
N TRP A 139 0.06 6.36 -23.84
CA TRP A 139 0.40 6.07 -25.22
C TRP A 139 0.66 7.34 -26.07
N ASN A 140 0.27 8.51 -25.57
CA ASN A 140 0.62 9.82 -26.14
C ASN A 140 2.06 10.26 -25.81
N ASP A 141 2.75 9.54 -24.92
CA ASP A 141 4.14 9.85 -24.64
C ASP A 141 5.01 9.51 -25.85
N PRO A 142 6.08 10.30 -26.09
CA PRO A 142 6.99 10.05 -27.23
C PRO A 142 7.60 8.65 -27.23
N LYS A 143 7.72 8.03 -26.06
CA LYS A 143 8.21 6.66 -25.88
C LYS A 143 7.21 5.90 -24.98
N PRO A 144 6.27 5.15 -25.56
CA PRO A 144 5.37 4.32 -24.77
C PRO A 144 6.16 3.28 -23.99
N LEU A 145 5.77 3.06 -22.74
CA LEU A 145 6.34 2.01 -21.91
C LEU A 145 5.63 0.68 -22.21
N PHE A 146 6.37 -0.26 -22.76
CA PHE A 146 5.92 -1.64 -22.88
C PHE A 146 6.34 -2.43 -21.66
N VAL A 147 5.37 -3.04 -20.97
CA VAL A 147 5.65 -4.04 -19.94
C VAL A 147 5.86 -5.38 -20.66
N ASP A 148 6.96 -5.48 -21.39
CA ASP A 148 7.42 -6.70 -22.04
C ASP A 148 8.33 -7.51 -21.10
N PHE A 149 8.88 -8.61 -21.61
CA PHE A 149 9.72 -9.48 -20.82
C PHE A 149 11.03 -8.80 -20.38
N ASP A 150 11.63 -8.00 -21.25
CA ASP A 150 12.91 -7.34 -20.95
C ASP A 150 12.75 -6.28 -19.86
N TYR A 151 11.71 -5.46 -19.94
CA TYR A 151 11.36 -4.51 -18.87
C TYR A 151 11.04 -5.24 -17.57
N ALA A 152 10.20 -6.27 -17.64
CA ALA A 152 9.79 -7.01 -16.44
C ALA A 152 10.98 -7.70 -15.76
N LYS A 153 11.94 -8.23 -16.54
CA LYS A 153 13.16 -8.84 -16.00
C LYS A 153 14.02 -7.85 -15.22
N VAL A 154 14.23 -6.64 -15.75
CA VAL A 154 15.02 -5.61 -15.07
C VAL A 154 14.36 -5.18 -13.76
N LEU A 155 13.05 -4.94 -13.79
CA LEU A 155 12.32 -4.52 -12.58
C LEU A 155 12.21 -5.66 -11.55
N ALA A 156 12.03 -6.90 -11.99
CA ALA A 156 12.01 -8.07 -11.10
C ALA A 156 13.38 -8.28 -10.44
N ASP A 157 14.49 -8.09 -11.16
CA ASP A 157 15.84 -8.13 -10.58
C ASP A 157 16.02 -7.05 -9.51
N LEU A 158 15.58 -5.84 -9.78
CA LEU A 158 15.59 -4.76 -8.78
C LEU A 158 14.77 -5.15 -7.54
N CYS A 159 13.56 -5.72 -7.72
CA CYS A 159 12.75 -6.20 -6.61
C CYS A 159 13.44 -7.31 -5.80
N ASN A 160 14.13 -8.23 -6.45
CA ASN A 160 14.92 -9.27 -5.77
C ASN A 160 16.03 -8.66 -4.91
N ARG A 161 16.75 -7.66 -5.45
CA ARG A 161 17.79 -6.94 -4.70
C ARG A 161 17.20 -6.12 -3.55
N ILE A 162 16.05 -5.45 -3.74
CA ILE A 162 15.30 -4.78 -2.67
C ILE A 162 14.95 -5.81 -1.58
N GLY A 163 14.38 -6.95 -1.96
CA GLY A 163 14.02 -8.01 -1.02
C GLY A 163 15.22 -8.55 -0.24
N TYR A 164 16.36 -8.72 -0.90
CA TYR A 164 17.60 -9.11 -0.23
C TYR A 164 18.08 -8.05 0.78
N GLU A 165 18.07 -6.75 0.41
CA GLU A 165 18.49 -5.66 1.28
C GLU A 165 17.57 -5.51 2.51
N THR A 166 16.26 -5.66 2.34
CA THR A 166 15.29 -5.59 3.44
C THR A 166 15.38 -6.81 4.34
N LEU A 167 15.52 -8.02 3.76
CA LEU A 167 15.57 -9.27 4.52
C LEU A 167 16.78 -9.33 5.45
N LYS A 168 17.94 -8.79 5.07
CA LYS A 168 19.12 -8.67 5.95
C LYS A 168 18.81 -7.92 7.25
N ARG A 169 17.79 -7.10 7.27
CA ARG A 169 17.32 -6.29 8.39
C ARG A 169 16.08 -6.87 9.07
N GLY A 170 15.64 -8.06 8.63
CA GLY A 170 14.43 -8.72 9.14
C GLY A 170 13.13 -8.06 8.67
N VAL A 171 13.14 -7.41 7.49
CA VAL A 171 11.97 -6.79 6.87
C VAL A 171 11.66 -7.49 5.55
N LYS A 172 10.40 -7.82 5.30
CA LYS A 172 9.88 -8.41 4.06
C LYS A 172 9.57 -7.31 3.06
N ALA A 173 10.02 -7.44 1.81
CA ALA A 173 9.59 -6.58 0.71
C ALA A 173 8.40 -7.22 -0.01
N ALA A 174 7.26 -6.53 -0.06
CA ALA A 174 6.04 -7.00 -0.70
C ALA A 174 5.68 -6.11 -1.90
N ILE A 175 5.65 -6.67 -3.10
CA ILE A 175 5.25 -5.93 -4.30
C ILE A 175 3.73 -5.68 -4.30
N HIS A 176 3.33 -4.49 -4.73
CA HIS A 176 1.96 -3.99 -4.67
C HIS A 176 1.44 -3.59 -6.06
N PRO A 177 0.28 -4.13 -6.49
CA PRO A 177 -0.35 -3.73 -7.74
C PRO A 177 -1.02 -2.37 -7.61
N LYS A 178 -0.97 -1.58 -8.69
CA LYS A 178 -1.66 -0.29 -8.76
C LYS A 178 -2.33 -0.11 -10.11
N THR A 179 -3.58 0.36 -10.11
CA THR A 179 -4.30 0.73 -11.34
C THR A 179 -3.46 1.68 -12.18
N GLU A 180 -3.34 1.39 -13.47
CA GLU A 180 -2.49 2.10 -14.43
C GLU A 180 -0.97 2.00 -14.16
N GLY A 181 -0.58 1.17 -13.20
CA GLY A 181 0.81 0.85 -12.93
C GLY A 181 1.38 -0.19 -13.89
N THR A 182 2.70 -0.39 -13.84
CA THR A 182 3.38 -1.45 -14.57
C THR A 182 3.13 -2.83 -13.98
N LEU A 183 2.73 -2.90 -12.70
CA LEU A 183 2.18 -4.07 -12.05
C LEU A 183 0.68 -3.81 -11.78
N TRP A 184 -0.18 -4.29 -12.67
CA TRP A 184 -1.63 -4.04 -12.56
C TRP A 184 -2.49 -5.20 -13.06
N LEU A 185 -2.35 -5.56 -14.35
CA LEU A 185 -3.20 -6.56 -14.97
C LEU A 185 -2.78 -7.97 -14.53
N LYS A 186 -3.68 -8.95 -14.62
CA LYS A 186 -3.38 -10.35 -14.27
C LYS A 186 -2.09 -10.85 -14.91
N ARG A 187 -1.89 -10.53 -16.20
CA ARG A 187 -0.68 -10.86 -16.93
C ARG A 187 0.58 -10.29 -16.26
N ASP A 188 0.51 -9.04 -15.79
CA ASP A 188 1.65 -8.39 -15.15
C ASP A 188 1.94 -9.04 -13.78
N LEU A 189 0.89 -9.32 -13.01
CA LEU A 189 1.00 -10.03 -11.71
C LEU A 189 1.70 -11.37 -11.90
N ASP A 190 1.22 -12.18 -12.85
CA ASP A 190 1.81 -13.50 -13.12
C ASP A 190 3.26 -13.40 -13.57
N LEU A 191 3.56 -12.44 -14.45
CA LEU A 191 4.91 -12.23 -14.96
C LEU A 191 5.89 -11.82 -13.86
N PHE A 192 5.55 -10.82 -13.06
CA PHE A 192 6.44 -10.35 -12.00
C PHE A 192 6.58 -11.36 -10.85
N LEU A 193 5.50 -12.04 -10.47
CA LEU A 193 5.58 -13.09 -9.43
C LEU A 193 6.33 -14.33 -9.91
N LEU A 194 6.33 -14.62 -11.22
CA LEU A 194 7.16 -15.67 -11.81
C LEU A 194 8.64 -15.29 -11.83
N LEU A 195 8.97 -14.03 -12.16
CA LEU A 195 10.35 -13.55 -12.30
C LEU A 195 11.01 -13.18 -10.98
N THR A 196 10.23 -12.95 -9.91
CA THR A 196 10.78 -12.62 -8.58
C THR A 196 10.98 -13.88 -7.74
N ASP A 197 12.12 -13.93 -7.04
CA ASP A 197 12.45 -15.05 -6.15
C ASP A 197 11.55 -15.04 -4.90
N PRO A 198 10.81 -16.13 -4.63
CA PRO A 198 9.90 -16.22 -3.48
C PRO A 198 10.59 -16.19 -2.11
N LEU A 199 11.91 -16.36 -2.04
CA LEU A 199 12.66 -16.20 -0.80
C LEU A 199 12.85 -14.74 -0.39
N TYR A 200 12.81 -13.81 -1.35
CA TYR A 200 13.13 -12.40 -1.13
C TYR A 200 11.93 -11.48 -1.34
N VAL A 201 11.05 -11.81 -2.28
CA VAL A 201 9.94 -10.94 -2.67
C VAL A 201 8.61 -11.54 -2.28
N TRP A 202 7.84 -10.80 -1.52
CA TRP A 202 6.48 -11.12 -1.08
C TRP A 202 5.46 -10.37 -1.93
N PHE A 203 4.18 -10.60 -1.65
CA PHE A 203 3.08 -9.99 -2.37
C PHE A 203 2.09 -9.33 -1.40
N CYS A 204 1.72 -8.10 -1.72
CA CYS A 204 0.65 -7.34 -1.10
C CYS A 204 -0.49 -7.19 -2.12
N PRO A 205 -1.45 -8.12 -2.22
CA PRO A 205 -2.60 -7.94 -3.09
C PRO A 205 -3.44 -6.75 -2.61
N ASP A 206 -3.80 -5.86 -3.55
CA ASP A 206 -4.78 -4.81 -3.34
C ASP A 206 -6.10 -5.22 -4.01
N THR A 207 -7.14 -5.36 -3.20
CA THR A 207 -8.44 -5.85 -3.66
C THR A 207 -9.09 -4.92 -4.68
N CYS A 208 -8.92 -3.62 -4.53
CA CYS A 208 -9.45 -2.62 -5.44
C CYS A 208 -8.69 -2.59 -6.77
N HIS A 209 -7.37 -2.40 -6.70
CA HIS A 209 -6.57 -2.22 -7.92
C HIS A 209 -6.61 -3.44 -8.84
N ILE A 210 -6.65 -4.64 -8.29
CA ILE A 210 -6.81 -5.89 -9.06
C ILE A 210 -8.20 -5.97 -9.69
N THR A 211 -9.26 -5.66 -8.93
CA THR A 211 -10.65 -5.65 -9.42
C THR A 211 -10.85 -4.62 -10.52
N LEU A 212 -10.31 -3.41 -10.36
CA LEU A 212 -10.36 -2.36 -11.39
C LEU A 212 -9.62 -2.75 -12.68
N GLY A 213 -8.66 -3.65 -12.62
CA GLY A 213 -8.02 -4.28 -13.77
C GLY A 213 -8.89 -5.33 -14.49
N GLY A 214 -10.10 -5.59 -13.99
CA GLY A 214 -11.00 -6.63 -14.52
C GLY A 214 -10.57 -8.05 -14.16
N THR A 215 -9.86 -8.22 -13.06
CA THR A 215 -9.36 -9.51 -12.59
C THR A 215 -10.08 -9.89 -11.29
N ASP A 216 -10.45 -11.16 -11.17
CA ASP A 216 -10.97 -11.72 -9.92
C ASP A 216 -9.85 -11.77 -8.87
N VAL A 217 -9.95 -10.91 -7.87
CA VAL A 217 -8.95 -10.81 -6.81
C VAL A 217 -8.88 -12.04 -5.92
N VAL A 218 -10.00 -12.75 -5.74
CA VAL A 218 -10.04 -14.00 -4.96
C VAL A 218 -9.21 -15.08 -5.64
N ARG A 219 -9.33 -15.18 -6.96
CA ARG A 219 -8.49 -16.07 -7.76
C ARG A 219 -7.02 -15.70 -7.66
N VAL A 220 -6.66 -14.43 -7.73
CA VAL A 220 -5.26 -13.98 -7.58
C VAL A 220 -4.72 -14.33 -6.20
N LEU A 221 -5.51 -14.13 -5.15
CA LEU A 221 -5.13 -14.51 -3.78
C LEU A 221 -4.85 -16.01 -3.69
N ASP A 222 -5.72 -16.84 -4.24
CA ASP A 222 -5.58 -18.30 -4.19
C ASP A 222 -4.35 -18.80 -4.96
N GLU A 223 -4.13 -18.30 -6.16
CA GLU A 223 -3.00 -18.68 -7.01
C GLU A 223 -1.64 -18.29 -6.41
N HIS A 224 -1.58 -17.17 -5.66
CA HIS A 224 -0.34 -16.62 -5.10
C HIS A 224 -0.26 -16.66 -3.57
N ARG A 225 -1.11 -17.46 -2.92
CA ARG A 225 -1.27 -17.52 -1.46
C ARG A 225 0.04 -17.66 -0.68
N ALA A 226 1.02 -18.39 -1.19
CA ALA A 226 2.31 -18.61 -0.54
C ALA A 226 3.20 -17.35 -0.49
N ARG A 227 2.87 -16.31 -1.29
CA ARG A 227 3.62 -15.06 -1.39
C ARG A 227 3.00 -13.93 -0.56
N VAL A 228 1.78 -14.10 -0.06
CA VAL A 228 1.03 -13.03 0.62
C VAL A 228 1.50 -12.87 2.06
N CYS A 229 1.95 -11.66 2.42
CA CYS A 229 2.34 -11.35 3.81
C CYS A 229 1.56 -10.18 4.42
N ILE A 230 0.89 -9.39 3.60
CA ILE A 230 0.01 -8.26 3.94
C ILE A 230 -0.99 -8.10 2.80
N ALA A 231 -2.14 -7.49 3.02
CA ALA A 231 -3.13 -7.24 1.98
C ALA A 231 -3.81 -5.90 2.18
N ASP A 232 -4.07 -5.19 1.08
CA ASP A 232 -4.82 -3.94 1.08
C ASP A 232 -6.30 -4.23 0.85
N TRP A 233 -7.10 -3.79 1.81
CA TRP A 233 -8.55 -3.94 1.82
C TRP A 233 -9.21 -2.63 1.41
N LYS A 234 -9.45 -2.50 0.12
CA LYS A 234 -10.06 -1.37 -0.54
C LYS A 234 -11.09 -1.89 -1.53
N ASP A 235 -12.29 -1.35 -1.55
CA ASP A 235 -13.33 -1.80 -2.47
C ASP A 235 -13.29 -1.02 -3.78
N ALA A 236 -13.90 -1.58 -4.81
CA ALA A 236 -13.89 -1.06 -6.17
C ALA A 236 -15.28 -1.03 -6.76
N LYS A 237 -15.56 -0.04 -7.60
CA LYS A 237 -16.80 0.08 -8.39
C LYS A 237 -16.47 -0.04 -9.87
N GLY A 238 -16.88 -1.15 -10.48
CA GLY A 238 -16.68 -1.42 -11.90
C GLY A 238 -15.25 -1.79 -12.27
N VAL A 239 -14.93 -1.55 -13.52
CA VAL A 239 -13.63 -1.83 -14.14
C VAL A 239 -13.16 -0.59 -14.88
N VAL A 240 -11.91 -0.23 -14.68
CA VAL A 240 -11.31 0.93 -15.38
C VAL A 240 -11.03 0.55 -16.84
N SER A 241 -11.38 1.46 -17.75
CA SER A 241 -11.03 1.31 -19.17
C SER A 241 -9.51 1.14 -19.32
N LYS A 242 -9.10 0.17 -20.14
CA LYS A 242 -7.69 -0.04 -20.46
C LYS A 242 -7.10 1.04 -21.41
N GLN A 243 -7.89 2.06 -21.74
CA GLN A 243 -7.36 3.23 -22.41
C GLN A 243 -6.46 3.98 -21.42
N ILE A 244 -5.22 4.17 -21.83
CA ILE A 244 -4.20 4.81 -20.98
C ILE A 244 -4.56 6.28 -20.84
N VAL A 245 -4.82 6.69 -19.60
CA VAL A 245 -5.03 8.07 -19.19
C VAL A 245 -3.68 8.75 -18.97
N LYS A 246 -3.59 10.06 -19.09
CA LYS A 246 -2.39 10.79 -18.72
C LYS A 246 -2.07 10.56 -17.25
N HIS A 247 -0.81 10.28 -16.96
CA HIS A 247 -0.35 10.01 -15.60
C HIS A 247 -0.74 11.11 -14.61
N GLU A 248 -0.68 12.39 -15.04
CA GLU A 248 -1.02 13.53 -14.19
C GLU A 248 -2.46 13.54 -13.70
N ASP A 249 -3.35 12.85 -14.41
CA ASP A 249 -4.78 12.81 -14.10
C ASP A 249 -5.20 11.51 -13.40
N SER A 250 -4.34 10.46 -13.42
CA SER A 250 -4.71 9.12 -12.97
C SER A 250 -5.12 9.05 -11.50
N LEU A 251 -4.41 9.76 -10.62
CA LEU A 251 -4.70 9.74 -9.18
C LEU A 251 -6.09 10.29 -8.83
N ILE A 252 -6.56 11.32 -9.55
CA ILE A 252 -7.85 11.96 -9.28
C ILE A 252 -8.96 11.31 -10.09
N SER A 253 -8.68 10.92 -11.34
CA SER A 253 -9.66 10.29 -12.23
C SER A 253 -10.13 8.93 -11.73
N LEU A 254 -9.36 8.28 -10.88
CA LEU A 254 -9.71 7.00 -10.26
C LEU A 254 -10.59 7.11 -9.01
N HIS A 255 -10.68 8.29 -8.38
CA HIS A 255 -11.49 8.47 -7.16
C HIS A 255 -12.93 7.97 -7.27
N PRO A 256 -13.67 8.15 -8.39
CA PRO A 256 -15.03 7.66 -8.52
C PRO A 256 -15.18 6.13 -8.51
N TYR A 257 -14.08 5.41 -8.78
CA TYR A 257 -14.04 3.95 -8.78
C TYR A 257 -13.69 3.36 -7.42
N TYR A 258 -13.19 4.15 -6.48
CA TYR A 258 -12.83 3.70 -5.14
C TYR A 258 -14.05 3.66 -4.23
N ALA A 259 -14.09 2.67 -3.37
CA ALA A 259 -15.13 2.51 -2.37
C ALA A 259 -14.56 1.95 -1.06
N PHE A 260 -15.29 2.14 0.03
CA PHE A 260 -15.00 1.45 1.28
C PHE A 260 -15.33 -0.03 1.21
N VAL A 261 -14.67 -0.79 2.05
CA VAL A 261 -14.92 -2.22 2.23
C VAL A 261 -16.41 -2.49 2.42
N GLY A 262 -16.99 -3.27 1.50
CA GLY A 262 -18.41 -3.63 1.49
C GLY A 262 -19.33 -2.68 0.72
N GLN A 263 -18.79 -1.67 0.04
CA GLN A 263 -19.59 -0.71 -0.75
C GLN A 263 -19.32 -0.78 -2.27
N GLY A 264 -18.54 -1.75 -2.71
CA GLY A 264 -18.18 -1.96 -4.10
C GLY A 264 -18.49 -3.38 -4.59
N ASP A 265 -17.72 -3.84 -5.57
CA ASP A 265 -17.93 -5.07 -6.30
C ASP A 265 -17.00 -6.22 -5.86
N VAL A 266 -16.12 -5.99 -4.86
CA VAL A 266 -15.24 -7.04 -4.34
C VAL A 266 -16.07 -8.11 -3.61
N ASN A 267 -15.85 -9.37 -3.95
CA ASN A 267 -16.48 -10.48 -3.25
C ASN A 267 -15.82 -10.74 -1.90
N TRP A 268 -16.12 -9.88 -0.93
CA TRP A 268 -15.54 -9.92 0.42
C TRP A 268 -15.74 -11.24 1.14
N LYS A 269 -16.89 -11.88 0.93
CA LYS A 269 -17.14 -13.19 1.54
C LYS A 269 -16.12 -14.22 1.06
N ALA A 270 -16.00 -14.38 -0.26
CA ALA A 270 -15.05 -15.33 -0.84
C ALA A 270 -13.59 -14.95 -0.53
N TRP A 271 -13.28 -13.64 -0.49
CA TRP A 271 -11.96 -13.14 -0.07
C TRP A 271 -11.58 -13.63 1.33
N VAL A 272 -12.47 -13.44 2.30
CA VAL A 272 -12.22 -13.82 3.70
C VAL A 272 -12.24 -15.34 3.89
N GLU A 273 -13.09 -16.08 3.17
CA GLU A 273 -13.07 -17.55 3.13
C GLU A 273 -11.72 -18.06 2.65
N THR A 274 -11.16 -17.47 1.59
CA THR A 274 -9.82 -17.83 1.07
C THR A 274 -8.72 -17.51 2.08
N LEU A 275 -8.77 -16.35 2.75
CA LEU A 275 -7.83 -16.04 3.83
C LEU A 275 -7.90 -17.03 4.99
N LYS A 276 -9.10 -17.50 5.34
CA LYS A 276 -9.30 -18.54 6.35
C LYS A 276 -8.66 -19.85 5.91
N ASP A 277 -8.90 -20.28 4.67
CA ASP A 277 -8.32 -21.53 4.12
C ASP A 277 -6.80 -21.49 4.05
N MET A 278 -6.22 -20.31 3.86
CA MET A 278 -4.77 -20.07 3.93
C MET A 278 -4.23 -20.05 5.37
N ASN A 279 -5.10 -20.04 6.39
CA ASN A 279 -4.73 -19.74 7.77
C ASN A 279 -3.92 -18.44 7.89
N TYR A 280 -4.35 -17.42 7.15
CA TYR A 280 -3.66 -16.14 7.09
C TYR A 280 -3.59 -15.48 8.46
N LYS A 281 -2.41 -15.03 8.83
CA LYS A 281 -2.17 -14.28 10.07
C LYS A 281 -1.33 -13.06 9.73
N GLY A 282 -1.87 -11.89 9.95
CA GLY A 282 -1.15 -10.66 9.60
C GLY A 282 -2.04 -9.43 9.57
N TRP A 283 -1.68 -8.49 8.72
CA TRP A 283 -2.33 -7.21 8.58
C TRP A 283 -3.27 -7.16 7.39
N ALA A 284 -4.47 -6.64 7.62
CA ALA A 284 -5.35 -6.09 6.59
C ALA A 284 -5.26 -4.57 6.67
N VAL A 285 -4.80 -3.93 5.62
CA VAL A 285 -4.68 -2.48 5.55
C VAL A 285 -5.93 -1.91 4.89
N VAL A 286 -6.74 -1.22 5.67
CA VAL A 286 -7.95 -0.54 5.16
C VAL A 286 -7.53 0.80 4.57
N GLU A 287 -7.94 1.04 3.34
CA GLU A 287 -7.53 2.22 2.57
C GLU A 287 -8.70 2.82 1.80
N LEU A 288 -8.73 4.16 1.69
CA LEU A 288 -9.54 4.90 0.74
C LEU A 288 -8.90 6.26 0.39
N ASP A 289 -8.53 6.44 -0.88
CA ASP A 289 -7.87 7.68 -1.36
C ASP A 289 -8.80 8.87 -1.54
N ALA A 290 -10.10 8.71 -1.43
CA ALA A 290 -11.11 9.70 -1.84
C ALA A 290 -12.19 9.95 -0.79
N THR A 291 -11.83 9.86 0.48
CA THR A 291 -12.77 10.11 1.59
C THR A 291 -13.03 11.61 1.78
N LYS A 292 -14.23 11.94 2.23
CA LYS A 292 -14.60 13.30 2.65
C LYS A 292 -14.70 13.43 4.17
N LYS A 293 -14.84 12.31 4.86
CA LYS A 293 -14.99 12.23 6.31
C LYS A 293 -14.15 11.07 6.86
N PRO A 294 -12.81 11.20 6.82
CA PRO A 294 -11.92 10.07 7.05
C PRO A 294 -12.22 9.28 8.31
N VAL A 295 -12.40 9.95 9.45
CA VAL A 295 -12.60 9.25 10.74
C VAL A 295 -13.92 8.51 10.79
N GLU A 296 -15.01 9.11 10.30
CA GLU A 296 -16.34 8.48 10.29
C GLU A 296 -16.32 7.26 9.35
N GLU A 297 -15.81 7.46 8.17
CA GLU A 297 -15.80 6.43 7.11
C GLU A 297 -14.85 5.26 7.44
N ILE A 298 -13.73 5.50 8.14
CA ILE A 298 -12.89 4.43 8.70
C ILE A 298 -13.68 3.62 9.75
N LYS A 299 -14.42 4.29 10.66
CA LYS A 299 -15.25 3.61 11.65
C LYS A 299 -16.31 2.72 11.00
N ASP A 300 -16.95 3.22 9.96
CA ASP A 300 -17.96 2.47 9.20
C ASP A 300 -17.35 1.24 8.52
N ALA A 301 -16.19 1.39 7.86
CA ALA A 301 -15.47 0.27 7.24
C ALA A 301 -15.06 -0.78 8.28
N LEU A 302 -14.47 -0.38 9.41
CA LEU A 302 -14.10 -1.30 10.48
C LEU A 302 -15.32 -1.97 11.12
N SER A 303 -16.43 -1.26 11.27
CA SER A 303 -17.69 -1.82 11.76
C SER A 303 -18.24 -2.88 10.80
N TYR A 304 -18.23 -2.60 9.49
CA TYR A 304 -18.64 -3.57 8.48
C TYR A 304 -17.77 -4.84 8.53
N ILE A 305 -16.45 -4.67 8.61
CA ILE A 305 -15.50 -5.78 8.69
C ILE A 305 -15.78 -6.63 9.94
N LYS A 306 -15.88 -6.00 11.11
CA LYS A 306 -16.10 -6.69 12.39
C LYS A 306 -17.44 -7.42 12.44
N THR A 307 -18.47 -6.85 11.82
CA THR A 307 -19.83 -7.41 11.85
C THR A 307 -20.05 -8.48 10.80
N ASN A 308 -19.53 -8.30 9.58
CA ASN A 308 -19.88 -9.14 8.43
C ASN A 308 -18.75 -10.09 8.02
N LEU A 309 -17.49 -9.73 8.22
CA LEU A 309 -16.35 -10.49 7.70
C LEU A 309 -15.61 -11.28 8.76
N GLU A 310 -15.34 -10.72 9.94
CA GLU A 310 -14.69 -11.45 11.03
C GLU A 310 -15.41 -12.75 11.42
N PRO A 311 -16.76 -12.83 11.48
CA PRO A 311 -17.44 -14.08 11.80
C PRO A 311 -17.17 -15.21 10.81
N ILE A 312 -16.90 -14.88 9.54
CA ILE A 312 -16.54 -15.86 8.51
C ILE A 312 -15.15 -16.43 8.77
N TYR A 313 -14.21 -15.57 9.17
CA TYR A 313 -12.82 -15.95 9.43
C TYR A 313 -12.68 -16.81 10.71
N ARG A 314 -13.48 -16.54 11.73
CA ARG A 314 -13.51 -17.31 12.99
C ARG A 314 -14.08 -18.69 12.80
#